data_0b4b44f7cadcf3080a86ab5690967c88
#
_entry.id   0b4b44f7cadcf3080a86ab5690967c88
#
_cell.length_a   1.000
_cell.length_b   1.000
_cell.length_c   1.000
_cell.angle_alpha   90.00
_cell.angle_beta   90.00
_cell.angle_gamma   90.00
#
_symmetry.space_group_name_H-M   'P 1'
#
loop_
_entity.id
_entity.type
_entity.pdbx_description
1 polymer ?
#
loop_
_entity_poly.entity_id
_entity_poly.type
_entity_poly.pdbx_seq_one_letter_code
_entity_poly.pdbx_strand_id
1 'polypeptide(L)'
;MSTSGHLFRWRRLALVLSIAMAGCASDQDKGAAISAVNQAFQADYEAMLADKGVRTYKVRRTDAFVALHATFAKLGMRIADQDPDLGTLTADAAAPRPLNAQEWQQAAAVDLPRMREIARPHVGMLAEMIRFEPEGLEIVIHAAVLDADGGSEVSLTTRMRETAPPRTNMPRREYPPPTGVRLALDKIWRQFEQELRAARKIP
;
A
#
# COMPACT_ATOMS: atom_id res chain seq x y z
N MET A 1 -5.46 30.48 -72.70
CA MET A 1 -6.66 30.80 -71.89
C MET A 1 -6.83 29.70 -70.89
N SER A 2 -6.87 30.09 -69.65
CA SER A 2 -7.29 29.38 -68.45
C SER A 2 -6.48 28.15 -67.95
N THR A 3 -5.43 28.42 -67.18
CA THR A 3 -4.77 27.49 -66.25
C THR A 3 -5.11 27.97 -64.86
N SER A 4 -6.07 27.34 -64.19
CA SER A 4 -6.33 27.54 -62.76
C SER A 4 -7.07 26.31 -62.26
N GLY A 5 -6.44 25.49 -61.45
CA GLY A 5 -7.20 24.39 -60.84
C GLY A 5 -6.44 23.29 -60.12
N HIS A 6 -5.15 23.43 -59.81
CA HIS A 6 -4.44 22.32 -59.14
C HIS A 6 -3.79 22.64 -57.79
N LEU A 7 -4.03 23.80 -57.18
CA LEU A 7 -3.37 24.18 -55.91
C LEU A 7 -4.20 23.93 -54.64
N PHE A 8 -5.44 23.40 -54.77
CA PHE A 8 -6.35 23.29 -53.61
C PHE A 8 -6.46 21.88 -52.99
N ARG A 9 -5.83 20.86 -53.57
CA ARG A 9 -5.96 19.45 -53.07
C ARG A 9 -4.86 19.02 -52.15
N TRP A 10 -3.75 19.73 -52.00
CA TRP A 10 -2.63 19.32 -51.15
C TRP A 10 -2.69 19.81 -49.68
N ARG A 11 -3.58 20.77 -49.39
CA ARG A 11 -3.73 21.29 -48.01
C ARG A 11 -4.58 20.41 -47.10
N ARG A 12 -5.32 19.44 -47.62
CA ARG A 12 -6.20 18.56 -46.82
C ARG A 12 -5.54 17.21 -46.46
N LEU A 13 -4.39 16.88 -47.05
CA LEU A 13 -3.66 15.64 -46.76
C LEU A 13 -2.63 15.78 -45.61
N ALA A 14 -2.30 17.01 -45.22
CA ALA A 14 -1.36 17.25 -44.12
C ALA A 14 -1.98 17.21 -42.71
N LEU A 15 -3.34 17.15 -42.61
CA LEU A 15 -4.04 17.23 -41.34
C LEU A 15 -4.46 15.86 -40.76
N VAL A 16 -4.20 14.76 -41.46
CA VAL A 16 -4.63 13.42 -41.04
C VAL A 16 -3.50 12.58 -40.46
N LEU A 17 -2.24 13.05 -40.50
CA LEU A 17 -1.08 12.28 -40.04
C LEU A 17 -0.62 12.63 -38.60
N SER A 18 -1.37 13.45 -37.87
CA SER A 18 -0.98 13.90 -36.51
C SER A 18 -1.73 13.20 -35.36
N ILE A 19 -2.54 12.17 -35.62
CA ILE A 19 -3.37 11.52 -34.54
C ILE A 19 -2.92 10.10 -34.20
N ALA A 20 -1.84 9.60 -34.77
CA ALA A 20 -1.42 8.22 -34.58
C ALA A 20 -0.17 8.05 -33.68
N MET A 21 0.11 9.01 -32.80
CA MET A 21 1.07 8.81 -31.70
C MET A 21 0.39 8.93 -30.33
N ALA A 22 -0.73 8.25 -30.15
CA ALA A 22 -1.15 7.83 -28.81
C ALA A 22 -0.14 6.76 -28.37
N GLY A 23 1.03 7.22 -27.88
CA GLY A 23 2.15 6.37 -27.53
C GLY A 23 1.74 5.38 -26.47
N CYS A 24 1.97 4.11 -26.74
CA CYS A 24 2.06 3.12 -25.69
C CYS A 24 3.12 3.63 -24.70
N ALA A 25 2.76 3.85 -23.44
CA ALA A 25 3.74 4.22 -22.43
C ALA A 25 4.85 3.18 -22.41
N SER A 26 6.09 3.64 -22.49
CA SER A 26 7.27 2.78 -22.43
C SER A 26 7.38 2.13 -21.04
N ASP A 27 8.20 1.10 -20.90
CA ASP A 27 8.47 0.52 -19.58
C ASP A 27 9.18 1.53 -18.66
N GLN A 28 9.94 2.47 -19.23
CA GLN A 28 10.52 3.58 -18.49
C GLN A 28 9.45 4.51 -17.91
N ASP A 29 8.42 4.87 -18.69
CA ASP A 29 7.31 5.73 -18.22
C ASP A 29 6.49 5.04 -17.13
N LYS A 30 6.24 3.74 -17.29
CA LYS A 30 5.56 2.93 -16.26
C LYS A 30 6.40 2.86 -14.98
N GLY A 31 7.72 2.67 -15.12
CA GLY A 31 8.66 2.68 -14.01
C GLY A 31 8.66 4.03 -13.26
N ALA A 32 8.67 5.13 -14.00
CA ALA A 32 8.58 6.48 -13.44
C ALA A 32 7.25 6.69 -12.68
N ALA A 33 6.13 6.22 -13.22
CA ALA A 33 4.82 6.29 -12.56
C ALA A 33 4.82 5.51 -11.24
N ILE A 34 5.35 4.27 -11.21
CA ILE A 34 5.45 3.46 -9.99
C ILE A 34 6.33 4.16 -8.94
N SER A 35 7.49 4.71 -9.35
CA SER A 35 8.39 5.43 -8.45
C SER A 35 7.71 6.68 -7.86
N ALA A 36 6.98 7.44 -8.65
CA ALA A 36 6.25 8.63 -8.19
C ALA A 36 5.17 8.27 -7.17
N VAL A 37 4.41 7.19 -7.41
CA VAL A 37 3.40 6.69 -6.47
C VAL A 37 4.06 6.20 -5.18
N ASN A 38 5.15 5.44 -5.27
CA ASN A 38 5.90 4.99 -4.10
C ASN A 38 6.37 6.17 -3.22
N GLN A 39 6.95 7.21 -3.82
CA GLN A 39 7.41 8.40 -3.09
C GLN A 39 6.26 9.12 -2.37
N ALA A 40 5.13 9.32 -3.07
CA ALA A 40 3.96 9.97 -2.48
C ALA A 40 3.37 9.14 -1.32
N PHE A 41 3.28 7.84 -1.48
CA PHE A 41 2.76 6.94 -0.45
C PHE A 41 3.72 6.75 0.72
N GLN A 42 5.03 6.82 0.48
CA GLN A 42 6.03 6.79 1.54
C GLN A 42 5.83 7.95 2.52
N ALA A 43 5.68 9.17 2.02
CA ALA A 43 5.50 10.35 2.87
C ALA A 43 4.24 10.23 3.75
N ASP A 44 3.12 9.80 3.18
CA ASP A 44 1.88 9.57 3.92
C ASP A 44 2.01 8.44 4.95
N TYR A 45 2.71 7.38 4.58
CA TYR A 45 2.98 6.24 5.44
C TYR A 45 3.82 6.64 6.66
N GLU A 46 4.90 7.39 6.46
CA GLU A 46 5.74 7.87 7.55
C GLU A 46 4.96 8.76 8.53
N ALA A 47 4.15 9.69 8.01
CA ALA A 47 3.29 10.53 8.83
C ALA A 47 2.26 9.70 9.62
N MET A 48 1.69 8.68 9.01
CA MET A 48 0.70 7.80 9.64
C MET A 48 1.32 6.93 10.72
N LEU A 49 2.52 6.39 10.51
CA LEU A 49 3.23 5.61 11.53
C LEU A 49 3.59 6.47 12.74
N ALA A 50 3.98 7.73 12.53
CA ALA A 50 4.25 8.67 13.62
C ALA A 50 3.01 8.92 14.47
N ASP A 51 1.81 8.95 13.87
CA ASP A 51 0.54 9.20 14.56
C ASP A 51 -0.06 7.92 15.17
N LYS A 52 -0.04 6.80 14.43
CA LYS A 52 -0.83 5.61 14.75
C LYS A 52 -0.03 4.31 14.91
N GLY A 53 1.25 4.35 14.60
CA GLY A 53 2.11 3.17 14.60
C GLY A 53 2.54 2.73 16.00
N VAL A 54 2.40 3.59 17.02
CA VAL A 54 2.89 3.32 18.39
C VAL A 54 1.79 3.58 19.40
N ARG A 55 1.65 2.68 20.38
CA ARG A 55 0.73 2.84 21.52
C ARG A 55 1.34 2.30 22.79
N THR A 56 1.04 2.95 23.92
CA THR A 56 1.46 2.53 25.24
C THR A 56 0.27 1.95 26.01
N TYR A 57 0.50 0.84 26.69
CA TYR A 57 -0.50 0.14 27.51
C TYR A 57 0.04 -0.14 28.91
N LYS A 58 -0.81 -0.04 29.93
CA LYS A 58 -0.47 -0.36 31.32
C LYS A 58 -0.55 -1.87 31.56
N VAL A 59 0.22 -2.63 30.78
CA VAL A 59 0.31 -4.09 30.87
C VAL A 59 1.79 -4.50 30.80
N ARG A 60 2.11 -5.67 31.33
CA ARG A 60 3.48 -6.22 31.22
C ARG A 60 3.82 -6.51 29.76
N ARG A 61 5.07 -6.34 29.37
CA ARG A 61 5.58 -6.66 28.04
C ARG A 61 5.19 -8.05 27.56
N THR A 62 5.31 -9.07 28.45
CA THR A 62 4.93 -10.45 28.13
C THR A 62 3.43 -10.60 27.84
N ASP A 63 2.57 -9.91 28.58
CA ASP A 63 1.12 -9.94 28.34
C ASP A 63 0.77 -9.26 27.00
N ALA A 64 1.41 -8.14 26.69
CA ALA A 64 1.26 -7.45 25.42
C ALA A 64 1.75 -8.31 24.23
N PHE A 65 2.90 -8.96 24.38
CA PHE A 65 3.45 -9.84 23.35
C PHE A 65 2.51 -11.02 23.02
N VAL A 66 1.98 -11.69 24.05
CA VAL A 66 1.02 -12.80 23.88
C VAL A 66 -0.27 -12.31 23.22
N ALA A 67 -0.80 -11.15 23.65
CA ALA A 67 -1.99 -10.57 23.03
C ALA A 67 -1.75 -10.20 21.57
N LEU A 68 -0.59 -9.68 21.24
CA LEU A 68 -0.23 -9.34 19.86
C LEU A 68 -0.13 -10.57 18.96
N HIS A 69 0.50 -11.65 19.46
CA HIS A 69 0.54 -12.94 18.77
C HIS A 69 -0.87 -13.47 18.47
N ALA A 70 -1.74 -13.48 19.49
CA ALA A 70 -3.15 -13.88 19.33
C ALA A 70 -3.91 -12.99 18.34
N THR A 71 -3.62 -11.68 18.34
CA THR A 71 -4.18 -10.71 17.40
C THR A 71 -3.90 -11.10 15.95
N PHE A 72 -2.64 -11.33 15.60
CA PHE A 72 -2.28 -11.69 14.24
C PHE A 72 -2.88 -13.02 13.81
N ALA A 73 -2.87 -14.01 14.70
CA ALA A 73 -3.51 -15.31 14.43
C ALA A 73 -5.02 -15.15 14.12
N LYS A 74 -5.75 -14.35 14.93
CA LYS A 74 -7.18 -14.09 14.71
C LYS A 74 -7.47 -13.27 13.45
N LEU A 75 -6.55 -12.42 13.03
CA LEU A 75 -6.64 -11.69 11.77
C LEU A 75 -6.22 -12.54 10.56
N GLY A 76 -5.92 -13.82 10.77
CA GLY A 76 -5.56 -14.76 9.72
C GLY A 76 -4.17 -14.50 9.12
N MET A 77 -3.28 -13.91 9.91
CA MET A 77 -1.88 -13.71 9.54
C MET A 77 -1.03 -14.84 10.11
N ARG A 78 0.00 -15.23 9.38
CA ARG A 78 0.99 -16.22 9.81
C ARG A 78 2.09 -15.51 10.57
N ILE A 79 2.51 -16.05 11.71
CA ILE A 79 3.72 -15.61 12.39
C ILE A 79 4.91 -16.18 11.61
N ALA A 80 5.67 -15.31 10.97
CA ALA A 80 6.82 -15.65 10.18
C ALA A 80 8.09 -15.75 11.01
N ASP A 81 8.20 -14.86 12.00
CA ASP A 81 9.33 -14.80 12.93
C ASP A 81 8.90 -14.20 14.26
N GLN A 82 9.56 -14.59 15.35
CA GLN A 82 9.32 -14.02 16.67
C GLN A 82 10.51 -14.21 17.59
N ASP A 83 10.77 -13.22 18.41
CA ASP A 83 11.72 -13.27 19.53
C ASP A 83 11.06 -12.66 20.78
N PRO A 84 10.55 -13.50 21.71
CA PRO A 84 9.92 -13.02 22.94
C PRO A 84 10.89 -12.27 23.87
N ASP A 85 12.19 -12.60 23.82
CA ASP A 85 13.20 -11.96 24.67
C ASP A 85 13.52 -10.54 24.17
N LEU A 86 13.57 -10.34 22.88
CA LEU A 86 13.67 -9.02 22.27
C LEU A 86 12.31 -8.31 22.19
N GLY A 87 11.20 -9.04 22.29
CA GLY A 87 9.85 -8.51 22.14
C GLY A 87 9.48 -8.22 20.69
N THR A 88 10.13 -8.86 19.73
CA THR A 88 9.87 -8.64 18.30
C THR A 88 9.03 -9.75 17.70
N LEU A 89 8.18 -9.39 16.74
CA LEU A 89 7.30 -10.31 16.05
C LEU A 89 7.09 -9.83 14.59
N THR A 90 7.20 -10.75 13.65
CA THR A 90 6.88 -10.52 12.25
C THR A 90 5.71 -11.41 11.84
N ALA A 91 4.66 -10.81 11.33
CA ALA A 91 3.52 -11.52 10.78
C ALA A 91 3.34 -11.18 9.29
N ASP A 92 2.97 -12.18 8.50
CA ASP A 92 2.69 -12.00 7.08
C ASP A 92 1.36 -12.64 6.66
N ALA A 93 0.81 -12.15 5.58
CA ALA A 93 -0.34 -12.76 4.93
C ALA A 93 -0.47 -12.28 3.47
N ALA A 94 -1.04 -13.12 2.62
CA ALA A 94 -1.51 -12.67 1.31
C ALA A 94 -2.55 -11.55 1.48
N ALA A 95 -2.41 -10.46 0.69
CA ALA A 95 -3.43 -9.42 0.66
C ALA A 95 -4.81 -10.03 0.29
N PRO A 96 -5.90 -9.48 0.77
CA PRO A 96 -6.02 -8.20 1.46
C PRO A 96 -5.78 -8.21 2.97
N ARG A 97 -5.45 -9.37 3.60
CA ARG A 97 -5.28 -9.45 5.08
C ARG A 97 -4.24 -8.44 5.58
N PRO A 98 -4.44 -7.87 6.79
CA PRO A 98 -5.50 -8.14 7.78
C PRO A 98 -6.89 -7.59 7.41
N LEU A 99 -7.04 -6.85 6.31
CA LEU A 99 -8.33 -6.40 5.80
C LEU A 99 -9.10 -7.58 5.18
N ASN A 100 -10.42 -7.39 5.03
CA ASN A 100 -11.23 -8.24 4.16
C ASN A 100 -11.38 -7.60 2.76
N ALA A 101 -12.02 -8.31 1.83
CA ALA A 101 -12.19 -7.84 0.46
C ALA A 101 -12.95 -6.51 0.37
N GLN A 102 -13.98 -6.30 1.20
CA GLN A 102 -14.76 -5.07 1.22
C GLN A 102 -13.95 -3.89 1.77
N GLU A 103 -13.21 -4.09 2.86
CA GLU A 103 -12.33 -3.07 3.44
C GLU A 103 -11.22 -2.67 2.44
N TRP A 104 -10.66 -3.65 1.70
CA TRP A 104 -9.70 -3.40 0.65
C TRP A 104 -10.29 -2.56 -0.49
N GLN A 105 -11.48 -2.92 -0.97
CA GLN A 105 -12.17 -2.16 -2.02
C GLN A 105 -12.48 -0.72 -1.57
N GLN A 106 -12.89 -0.51 -0.32
CA GLN A 106 -13.09 0.82 0.25
C GLN A 106 -11.80 1.63 0.26
N ALA A 107 -10.69 1.03 0.69
CA ALA A 107 -9.37 1.69 0.66
C ALA A 107 -8.96 2.04 -0.79
N ALA A 108 -9.11 1.09 -1.70
CA ALA A 108 -8.79 1.28 -3.11
C ALA A 108 -9.62 2.41 -3.74
N ALA A 109 -10.92 2.48 -3.43
CA ALA A 109 -11.78 3.54 -3.95
C ALA A 109 -11.34 4.94 -3.52
N VAL A 110 -10.76 5.07 -2.32
CA VAL A 110 -10.24 6.36 -1.81
C VAL A 110 -8.89 6.71 -2.43
N ASP A 111 -7.97 5.75 -2.52
CA ASP A 111 -6.58 6.01 -2.90
C ASP A 111 -6.36 5.96 -4.42
N LEU A 112 -7.19 5.22 -5.17
CA LEU A 112 -7.04 5.02 -6.61
C LEU A 112 -7.10 6.32 -7.44
N PRO A 113 -8.01 7.28 -7.18
CA PRO A 113 -8.01 8.56 -7.90
C PRO A 113 -6.68 9.30 -7.76
N ARG A 114 -6.11 9.34 -6.56
CA ARG A 114 -4.81 9.95 -6.30
C ARG A 114 -3.67 9.21 -6.99
N MET A 115 -3.67 7.87 -6.98
CA MET A 115 -2.68 7.08 -7.73
C MET A 115 -2.70 7.44 -9.22
N ARG A 116 -3.90 7.57 -9.82
CA ARG A 116 -4.07 7.94 -11.22
C ARG A 116 -3.58 9.35 -11.51
N GLU A 117 -3.88 10.29 -10.62
CA GLU A 117 -3.41 11.67 -10.74
C GLU A 117 -1.87 11.73 -10.73
N ILE A 118 -1.21 11.03 -9.79
CA ILE A 118 0.26 10.96 -9.70
C ILE A 118 0.86 10.28 -10.93
N ALA A 119 0.24 9.23 -11.44
CA ALA A 119 0.75 8.47 -12.57
C ALA A 119 0.53 9.18 -13.94
N ARG A 120 -0.50 10.01 -14.06
CA ARG A 120 -0.92 10.65 -15.32
C ARG A 120 0.18 11.45 -16.05
N PRO A 121 1.07 12.21 -15.39
CA PRO A 121 2.18 12.89 -16.04
C PRO A 121 3.16 11.95 -16.75
N HIS A 122 3.24 10.70 -16.31
CA HIS A 122 4.17 9.69 -16.84
C HIS A 122 3.55 8.80 -17.91
N VAL A 123 2.30 8.37 -17.71
CA VAL A 123 1.65 7.37 -18.56
C VAL A 123 0.39 7.88 -19.27
N GLY A 124 0.09 9.18 -19.15
CA GLY A 124 -1.04 9.80 -19.82
C GLY A 124 -2.38 9.13 -19.48
N MET A 125 -3.20 8.88 -20.51
CA MET A 125 -4.52 8.24 -20.35
C MET A 125 -4.45 6.81 -19.81
N LEU A 126 -3.31 6.12 -19.91
CA LEU A 126 -3.16 4.79 -19.33
C LEU A 126 -3.27 4.79 -17.79
N ALA A 127 -3.11 5.95 -17.15
CA ALA A 127 -3.36 6.09 -15.71
C ALA A 127 -4.78 5.66 -15.33
N GLU A 128 -5.79 5.85 -16.19
CA GLU A 128 -7.17 5.43 -15.91
C GLU A 128 -7.36 3.91 -15.87
N MET A 129 -6.42 3.16 -16.45
CA MET A 129 -6.41 1.70 -16.43
C MET A 129 -5.78 1.13 -15.16
N ILE A 130 -5.16 1.96 -14.32
CA ILE A 130 -4.58 1.52 -13.06
C ILE A 130 -5.66 0.89 -12.19
N ARG A 131 -5.35 -0.29 -11.68
CA ARG A 131 -6.15 -1.03 -10.70
C ARG A 131 -5.29 -1.27 -9.46
N PHE A 132 -5.94 -1.39 -8.33
CA PHE A 132 -5.30 -1.78 -7.09
C PHE A 132 -5.91 -3.09 -6.59
N GLU A 133 -5.48 -4.17 -7.25
CA GLU A 133 -5.91 -5.53 -6.92
C GLU A 133 -4.99 -6.13 -5.83
N PRO A 134 -5.53 -6.94 -4.91
CA PRO A 134 -4.74 -7.57 -3.84
C PRO A 134 -3.91 -8.76 -4.32
N GLU A 135 -4.24 -9.32 -5.50
CA GLU A 135 -3.61 -10.52 -6.02
C GLU A 135 -2.11 -10.30 -6.28
N GLY A 136 -1.30 -11.27 -5.87
CA GLY A 136 0.15 -11.21 -6.02
C GLY A 136 0.84 -10.24 -5.05
N LEU A 137 0.13 -9.79 -4.02
CA LEU A 137 0.67 -8.97 -2.95
C LEU A 137 0.69 -9.73 -1.62
N GLU A 138 1.70 -9.49 -0.84
CA GLU A 138 1.84 -9.95 0.53
C GLU A 138 2.02 -8.76 1.46
N ILE A 139 1.31 -8.77 2.57
CA ILE A 139 1.42 -7.76 3.63
C ILE A 139 2.28 -8.35 4.73
N VAL A 140 3.34 -7.64 5.10
CA VAL A 140 4.25 -7.99 6.18
C VAL A 140 4.15 -6.92 7.25
N ILE A 141 3.91 -7.34 8.49
CA ILE A 141 3.83 -6.44 9.65
C ILE A 141 4.95 -6.83 10.60
N HIS A 142 5.80 -5.86 10.91
CA HIS A 142 6.77 -5.99 11.99
C HIS A 142 6.22 -5.27 13.22
N ALA A 143 6.32 -5.93 14.35
CA ALA A 143 5.90 -5.40 15.62
C ALA A 143 7.04 -5.50 16.64
N ALA A 144 7.12 -4.51 17.52
CA ALA A 144 7.98 -4.57 18.69
C ALA A 144 7.19 -4.21 19.94
N VAL A 145 7.48 -4.90 21.03
CA VAL A 145 6.91 -4.68 22.36
C VAL A 145 8.05 -4.41 23.31
N LEU A 146 8.15 -3.19 23.79
CA LEU A 146 9.22 -2.74 24.68
C LEU A 146 8.66 -2.43 26.06
N ASP A 147 9.50 -2.54 27.08
CA ASP A 147 9.16 -2.03 28.40
C ASP A 147 9.10 -0.51 28.37
N ALA A 148 8.07 0.06 29.00
CA ALA A 148 7.86 1.49 29.14
C ALA A 148 7.45 1.83 30.57
N ASP A 149 7.57 3.11 30.95
CA ASP A 149 7.20 3.56 32.30
C ASP A 149 5.75 3.19 32.64
N GLY A 150 5.61 2.27 33.61
CA GLY A 150 4.30 1.79 34.06
C GLY A 150 3.58 0.81 33.13
N GLY A 151 4.28 0.22 32.14
CA GLY A 151 3.65 -0.74 31.22
C GLY A 151 4.53 -1.18 30.06
N SER A 152 3.96 -1.23 28.88
CA SER A 152 4.65 -1.57 27.63
C SER A 152 4.28 -0.64 26.48
N GLU A 153 5.23 -0.36 25.63
CA GLU A 153 5.05 0.29 24.35
C GLU A 153 5.00 -0.78 23.25
N VAL A 154 3.99 -0.68 22.39
CA VAL A 154 3.81 -1.54 21.22
C VAL A 154 3.93 -0.71 19.98
N SER A 155 4.85 -1.05 19.08
CA SER A 155 5.03 -0.40 17.79
C SER A 155 4.73 -1.37 16.64
N LEU A 156 4.13 -0.85 15.57
CA LEU A 156 3.76 -1.59 14.37
C LEU A 156 4.29 -0.87 13.13
N THR A 157 4.90 -1.60 12.23
CA THR A 157 5.22 -1.15 10.88
C THR A 157 4.64 -2.11 9.85
N THR A 158 4.24 -1.59 8.69
CA THR A 158 3.62 -2.39 7.62
C THR A 158 4.44 -2.24 6.35
N ARG A 159 4.70 -3.34 5.68
CA ARG A 159 5.30 -3.37 4.34
C ARG A 159 4.42 -4.14 3.39
N MET A 160 4.52 -3.80 2.12
CA MET A 160 3.89 -4.55 1.04
C MET A 160 4.99 -5.16 0.15
N ARG A 161 4.82 -6.40 -0.22
CA ARG A 161 5.75 -7.13 -1.08
C ARG A 161 5.00 -7.75 -2.24
N GLU A 162 5.50 -7.58 -3.45
CA GLU A 162 5.03 -8.33 -4.60
C GLU A 162 5.59 -9.75 -4.55
N THR A 163 4.70 -10.76 -4.68
CA THR A 163 5.10 -12.17 -4.67
C THR A 163 5.57 -12.67 -6.04
N ALA A 164 5.21 -11.96 -7.11
CA ALA A 164 5.69 -12.27 -8.45
C ALA A 164 7.20 -11.96 -8.59
N PRO A 165 7.92 -12.71 -9.44
CA PRO A 165 9.30 -12.38 -9.78
C PRO A 165 9.41 -10.94 -10.30
N PRO A 166 10.50 -10.21 -9.95
CA PRO A 166 10.68 -8.85 -10.42
C PRO A 166 10.77 -8.85 -11.96
N ARG A 167 10.06 -7.93 -12.59
CA ARG A 167 10.27 -7.64 -14.00
C ARG A 167 11.58 -6.86 -14.13
N THR A 168 12.42 -7.25 -15.07
CA THR A 168 13.66 -6.53 -15.36
C THR A 168 13.34 -5.05 -15.66
N ASN A 169 14.05 -4.14 -15.00
CA ASN A 169 13.92 -2.68 -15.16
C ASN A 169 12.59 -2.05 -14.69
N MET A 170 11.78 -2.75 -13.92
CA MET A 170 10.58 -2.15 -13.30
C MET A 170 10.77 -2.05 -11.79
N PRO A 171 10.56 -0.88 -11.16
CA PRO A 171 10.53 -0.77 -9.70
C PRO A 171 9.36 -1.57 -9.15
N ARG A 172 9.52 -2.06 -7.92
CA ARG A 172 8.45 -2.76 -7.20
C ARG A 172 7.53 -1.76 -6.52
N ARG A 173 6.30 -2.18 -6.31
CA ARG A 173 5.39 -1.48 -5.40
C ARG A 173 5.83 -1.82 -3.96
N GLU A 174 6.23 -0.83 -3.20
CA GLU A 174 6.82 -1.02 -1.87
C GLU A 174 5.90 -0.53 -0.75
N TYR A 175 5.10 0.50 -1.04
CA TYR A 175 4.23 1.11 -0.06
C TYR A 175 2.77 0.79 -0.35
N PRO A 176 2.04 0.26 0.66
CA PRO A 176 0.61 0.05 0.53
C PRO A 176 -0.12 1.40 0.43
N PRO A 177 -1.32 1.44 -0.16
CA PRO A 177 -2.16 2.63 -0.16
C PRO A 177 -2.41 3.14 1.26
N PRO A 178 -2.26 4.46 1.50
CA PRO A 178 -2.35 5.03 2.84
C PRO A 178 -3.65 4.72 3.58
N THR A 179 -4.79 4.75 2.88
CA THR A 179 -6.08 4.39 3.47
C THR A 179 -6.13 2.92 3.90
N GLY A 180 -5.54 2.03 3.10
CA GLY A 180 -5.41 0.61 3.46
C GLY A 180 -4.57 0.40 4.71
N VAL A 181 -3.44 1.09 4.82
CA VAL A 181 -2.58 1.02 6.02
C VAL A 181 -3.33 1.51 7.26
N ARG A 182 -4.01 2.65 7.16
CA ARG A 182 -4.80 3.21 8.27
C ARG A 182 -5.87 2.23 8.75
N LEU A 183 -6.64 1.66 7.84
CA LEU A 183 -7.69 0.68 8.18
C LEU A 183 -7.09 -0.58 8.81
N ALA A 184 -5.94 -1.06 8.29
CA ALA A 184 -5.25 -2.22 8.83
C ALA A 184 -4.74 -1.96 10.25
N LEU A 185 -4.07 -0.83 10.50
CA LEU A 185 -3.61 -0.45 11.85
C LEU A 185 -4.79 -0.33 12.82
N ASP A 186 -5.85 0.39 12.44
CA ASP A 186 -7.05 0.55 13.28
C ASP A 186 -7.70 -0.81 13.61
N LYS A 187 -7.67 -1.77 12.68
CA LYS A 187 -8.19 -3.13 12.87
C LYS A 187 -7.30 -3.94 13.80
N ILE A 188 -5.98 -3.87 13.62
CA ILE A 188 -5.02 -4.56 14.47
C ILE A 188 -5.13 -4.04 15.90
N TRP A 189 -5.16 -2.73 16.11
CA TRP A 189 -5.28 -2.14 17.43
C TRP A 189 -6.59 -2.53 18.14
N ARG A 190 -7.72 -2.52 17.42
CA ARG A 190 -9.01 -2.98 17.99
C ARG A 190 -8.93 -4.45 18.41
N GLN A 191 -8.38 -5.32 17.57
CA GLN A 191 -8.25 -6.74 17.89
C GLN A 191 -7.28 -6.94 19.07
N PHE A 192 -6.18 -6.22 19.10
CA PHE A 192 -5.21 -6.28 20.21
C PHE A 192 -5.83 -5.90 21.55
N GLU A 193 -6.60 -4.82 21.58
CA GLU A 193 -7.33 -4.41 22.79
C GLU A 193 -8.38 -5.45 23.19
N GLN A 194 -9.04 -6.11 22.23
CA GLN A 194 -9.95 -7.20 22.52
C GLN A 194 -9.24 -8.40 23.17
N GLU A 195 -8.05 -8.75 22.68
CA GLU A 195 -7.25 -9.81 23.31
C GLU A 195 -6.82 -9.46 24.74
N LEU A 196 -6.40 -8.23 24.96
CA LEU A 196 -6.05 -7.76 26.30
C LEU A 196 -7.27 -7.77 27.26
N ARG A 197 -8.45 -7.35 26.79
CA ARG A 197 -9.70 -7.44 27.59
C ARG A 197 -10.10 -8.88 27.86
N ALA A 198 -10.02 -9.76 26.88
CA ALA A 198 -10.33 -11.18 27.03
C ALA A 198 -9.40 -11.85 28.06
N ALA A 199 -8.13 -11.43 28.10
CA ALA A 199 -7.16 -11.85 29.09
C ALA A 199 -7.27 -11.11 30.45
N ARG A 200 -8.24 -10.19 30.62
CA ARG A 200 -8.44 -9.35 31.82
C ARG A 200 -7.20 -8.52 32.18
N LYS A 201 -6.46 -8.03 31.17
CA LYS A 201 -5.27 -7.19 31.37
C LYS A 201 -5.58 -5.70 31.30
N ILE A 202 -6.67 -5.33 30.63
CA ILE A 202 -7.25 -3.98 30.59
C ILE A 202 -8.75 -4.06 30.81
N PRO A 203 -9.42 -2.95 31.24
CA PRO A 203 -10.85 -2.88 31.43
C PRO A 203 -11.68 -3.03 30.16
#